data_114180407c34da54b654e8dc46230da7
#
_entry.id   114180407c34da54b654e8dc46230da7
#
_cell.length_a   1.000
_cell.length_b   1.000
_cell.length_c   1.000
_cell.angle_alpha   90.00
_cell.angle_beta   90.00
_cell.angle_gamma   90.00
#
_symmetry.space_group_name_H-M   'P 1'
#
loop_
_entity.id
_entity.type
_entity.pdbx_description
1 polymer ?
#
loop_
_entity_poly.entity_id
_entity_poly.type
_entity_poly.pdbx_seq_one_letter_code
_entity_poly.pdbx_strand_id
1 'polypeptide(L)'
;MPHSLGPRCPMVYMLLFLQTRVTGLTTPPENRKLWRTRSINGPETPKFAGLGESTKIKVTVSSLLSLKLESDAEYMDQKRGDVLLLPFFVWVRNVTIENAGKVLDRVVPDLIKYRDQQVTELPDISYAEFPEVDVKPDPSKAYVFFCSHRTRDKKCGVTAPIMKREMDMHLRDLGLYRDFSDDRPGGVQVAFVNHIGGHKYAANVIIYLKSSGKNIWLARCKPLNVVPIIDQCIVEDGKVWPEKVRQVQKFKAVEW
;
A
#
# COMPACT_ATOMS: atom_id res chain seq x y z
N MET A 1 8.90 -22.06 23.87
CA MET A 1 7.76 -21.26 24.37
C MET A 1 7.58 -20.08 23.44
N PRO A 2 6.44 -19.90 22.74
CA PRO A 2 6.24 -18.76 21.87
C PRO A 2 5.83 -17.56 22.73
N HIS A 3 6.63 -16.51 22.68
CA HIS A 3 6.28 -15.23 23.29
C HIS A 3 4.99 -14.70 22.68
N SER A 4 3.97 -14.59 23.52
CA SER A 4 2.75 -13.87 23.23
C SER A 4 3.09 -12.40 23.03
N LEU A 5 2.97 -11.92 21.81
CA LEU A 5 2.94 -10.50 21.52
C LEU A 5 1.71 -9.92 22.21
N GLY A 6 1.94 -9.22 23.29
CA GLY A 6 0.94 -8.52 24.06
C GLY A 6 0.28 -7.38 23.24
N PRO A 7 -0.92 -6.95 23.65
CA PRO A 7 -1.69 -5.95 22.92
C PRO A 7 -1.19 -4.54 23.26
N ARG A 8 -0.20 -4.02 22.59
CA ARG A 8 0.09 -2.57 22.52
C ARG A 8 1.19 -2.30 21.51
N CYS A 9 0.82 -2.23 20.24
CA CYS A 9 1.62 -1.47 19.30
C CYS A 9 0.72 -0.38 18.72
N PRO A 10 0.81 0.88 19.18
CA PRO A 10 0.09 1.99 18.59
C PRO A 10 0.84 2.43 17.35
N MET A 11 0.81 1.62 16.29
CA MET A 11 1.54 1.94 15.09
C MET A 11 0.60 2.09 13.93
N VAL A 12 0.47 3.30 13.47
CA VAL A 12 -0.34 3.63 12.31
C VAL A 12 0.59 3.87 11.13
N TYR A 13 0.93 2.80 10.41
CA TYR A 13 1.34 2.97 9.02
C TYR A 13 0.10 3.12 8.18
N MET A 14 -0.07 4.27 7.61
CA MET A 14 -1.18 4.53 6.74
C MET A 14 -0.75 4.28 5.30
N LEU A 15 -1.36 3.30 4.66
CA LEU A 15 -1.28 3.12 3.22
C LEU A 15 -2.47 3.82 2.61
N LEU A 16 -2.21 4.82 1.80
CA LEU A 16 -3.24 5.48 1.03
C LEU A 16 -3.26 4.87 -0.38
N PHE A 17 -4.32 4.14 -0.67
CA PHE A 17 -4.55 3.60 -2.00
C PHE A 17 -5.55 4.45 -2.76
N LEU A 18 -5.16 4.97 -3.91
CA LEU A 18 -6.12 5.54 -4.84
C LEU A 18 -6.78 4.41 -5.65
N GLN A 19 -8.09 4.41 -5.70
CA GLN A 19 -8.87 3.50 -6.54
C GLN A 19 -9.78 4.31 -7.45
N THR A 20 -9.66 4.12 -8.76
CA THR A 20 -10.66 4.60 -9.71
C THR A 20 -11.76 3.55 -9.86
N ARG A 21 -12.99 4.01 -10.06
CA ARG A 21 -14.12 3.11 -10.34
C ARG A 21 -13.96 2.61 -11.77
N VAL A 22 -13.69 1.33 -11.94
CA VAL A 22 -13.76 0.71 -13.27
C VAL A 22 -15.24 0.57 -13.61
N THR A 23 -15.72 1.35 -14.57
CA THR A 23 -17.02 1.16 -15.20
C THR A 23 -16.92 -0.06 -16.11
N GLY A 24 -17.57 -1.15 -15.73
CA GLY A 24 -17.63 -2.35 -16.59
C GLY A 24 -17.69 -3.69 -15.88
N LEU A 25 -17.34 -3.77 -14.58
CA LEU A 25 -17.56 -4.98 -13.77
C LEU A 25 -18.62 -4.66 -12.72
N THR A 26 -19.84 -5.10 -12.97
CA THR A 26 -20.95 -5.01 -12.03
C THR A 26 -20.62 -5.78 -10.76
N THR A 27 -20.21 -5.05 -9.71
CA THR A 27 -20.24 -5.60 -8.36
C THR A 27 -21.69 -5.63 -7.87
N PRO A 28 -22.18 -6.76 -7.32
CA PRO A 28 -23.52 -6.82 -6.76
C PRO A 28 -23.76 -5.75 -5.69
N PRO A 29 -25.01 -5.22 -5.57
CA PRO A 29 -25.33 -4.08 -4.71
C PRO A 29 -25.23 -4.32 -3.21
N GLU A 30 -24.98 -5.55 -2.76
CA GLU A 30 -24.97 -5.92 -1.34
C GLU A 30 -23.79 -5.42 -0.52
N ASN A 31 -22.76 -4.84 -1.12
CA ASN A 31 -21.50 -4.50 -0.45
C ASN A 31 -21.37 -3.05 0.05
N ARG A 32 -22.44 -2.24 0.08
CA ARG A 32 -22.34 -0.83 0.52
C ARG A 32 -22.20 -0.61 2.03
N LYS A 33 -22.45 -1.60 2.88
CA LYS A 33 -22.48 -1.44 4.35
C LYS A 33 -21.22 -1.87 5.09
N LEU A 34 -20.20 -2.44 4.41
CA LEU A 34 -19.10 -3.15 5.10
C LEU A 34 -17.76 -2.40 5.17
N TRP A 35 -17.68 -1.14 4.74
CA TRP A 35 -16.41 -0.41 4.67
C TRP A 35 -16.29 0.70 5.72
N ARG A 36 -16.51 0.34 6.98
CA ARG A 36 -16.05 1.18 8.09
C ARG A 36 -14.62 0.78 8.46
N THR A 37 -13.65 1.14 7.64
CA THR A 37 -12.32 1.43 8.18
C THR A 37 -12.50 2.68 9.04
N ARG A 38 -12.02 2.66 10.27
CA ARG A 38 -12.00 3.87 11.09
C ARG A 38 -11.21 4.92 10.31
N SER A 39 -11.93 5.87 9.74
CA SER A 39 -11.36 7.07 9.17
C SER A 39 -10.67 7.84 10.31
N ILE A 40 -9.51 8.37 10.04
CA ILE A 40 -8.82 9.25 10.97
C ILE A 40 -9.65 10.51 11.27
N ASN A 41 -10.57 10.87 10.36
CA ASN A 41 -11.39 12.09 10.44
C ASN A 41 -12.89 11.84 10.19
N GLY A 42 -13.52 10.79 10.77
CA GLY A 42 -14.97 10.64 10.69
C GLY A 42 -15.48 9.87 9.45
N PRO A 43 -16.79 9.91 9.14
CA PRO A 43 -17.46 9.01 8.19
C PRO A 43 -17.20 9.29 6.71
N GLU A 44 -16.49 10.37 6.36
CA GLU A 44 -16.21 10.72 4.97
C GLU A 44 -14.82 10.27 4.52
N THR A 45 -14.77 9.63 3.35
CA THR A 45 -13.49 9.37 2.67
C THR A 45 -12.86 10.69 2.27
N PRO A 46 -11.56 10.92 2.53
CA PRO A 46 -10.89 12.15 2.10
C PRO A 46 -11.12 12.39 0.60
N LYS A 47 -11.50 13.62 0.26
CA LYS A 47 -11.60 14.06 -1.13
C LYS A 47 -10.43 15.01 -1.37
N PHE A 48 -9.48 14.61 -2.21
CA PHE A 48 -8.37 15.50 -2.59
C PHE A 48 -8.69 16.21 -3.91
N ALA A 49 -8.31 17.48 -3.99
CA ALA A 49 -8.42 18.26 -5.23
C ALA A 49 -7.62 17.58 -6.36
N GLY A 50 -8.18 17.54 -7.56
CA GLY A 50 -7.54 16.92 -8.74
C GLY A 50 -7.78 15.41 -8.89
N LEU A 51 -8.43 14.74 -7.92
CA LEU A 51 -8.92 13.38 -8.09
C LEU A 51 -10.35 13.43 -8.63
N GLY A 52 -10.61 12.72 -9.73
CA GLY A 52 -11.96 12.63 -10.28
C GLY A 52 -12.97 12.08 -9.28
N GLU A 53 -14.24 12.47 -9.37
CA GLU A 53 -15.32 12.06 -8.45
C GLU A 53 -15.47 10.54 -8.28
N SER A 54 -15.01 9.75 -9.25
CA SER A 54 -15.01 8.28 -9.21
C SER A 54 -13.85 7.69 -8.41
N THR A 55 -12.87 8.50 -7.99
CA THR A 55 -11.69 8.01 -7.29
C THR A 55 -12.01 7.76 -5.82
N LYS A 56 -11.76 6.55 -5.36
CA LYS A 56 -11.90 6.16 -3.96
C LYS A 56 -10.53 6.04 -3.33
N ILE A 57 -10.39 6.63 -2.17
CA ILE A 57 -9.20 6.49 -1.36
C ILE A 57 -9.40 5.33 -0.39
N LYS A 58 -8.45 4.45 -0.30
CA LYS A 58 -8.39 3.42 0.74
C LYS A 58 -7.21 3.67 1.64
N VAL A 59 -7.51 3.70 2.91
CA VAL A 59 -6.53 3.79 3.98
C VAL A 59 -6.48 2.43 4.68
N THR A 60 -5.29 1.90 4.91
CA THR A 60 -5.09 0.68 5.67
C THR A 60 -3.77 0.72 6.43
N VAL A 61 -3.65 -0.08 7.46
CA VAL A 61 -2.42 -0.27 8.23
C VAL A 61 -1.61 -1.38 7.58
N SER A 62 -0.29 -1.18 7.50
CA SER A 62 0.66 -2.15 6.97
C SER A 62 1.72 -2.55 8.00
N SER A 63 2.38 -3.67 7.76
CA SER A 63 3.58 -4.09 8.48
C SER A 63 4.88 -3.56 7.85
N LEU A 64 4.80 -2.62 6.93
CA LEU A 64 6.01 -1.92 6.49
C LEU A 64 6.62 -1.21 7.70
N LEU A 65 7.92 -1.33 7.85
CA LEU A 65 8.65 -0.66 8.92
C LEU A 65 9.34 0.59 8.39
N SER A 66 9.58 1.56 9.26
CA SER A 66 10.45 2.69 8.99
C SER A 66 11.60 2.64 10.00
N LEU A 67 12.80 2.98 9.54
CA LEU A 67 13.99 3.00 10.39
C LEU A 67 13.81 3.90 11.62
N LYS A 68 13.16 5.05 11.45
CA LYS A 68 12.88 5.98 12.55
C LYS A 68 11.95 5.37 13.60
N LEU A 69 10.94 4.64 13.18
CA LEU A 69 9.99 4.01 14.10
C LEU A 69 10.60 2.85 14.89
N GLU A 70 11.64 2.21 14.36
CA GLU A 70 12.30 1.11 15.06
C GLU A 70 13.39 1.59 16.01
N SER A 71 14.04 2.73 15.68
CA SER A 71 15.22 3.21 16.40
C SER A 71 14.97 4.44 17.29
N ASP A 72 13.83 5.12 17.15
CA ASP A 72 13.57 6.41 17.79
C ASP A 72 12.33 6.34 18.70
N ALA A 73 12.58 6.20 20.01
CA ALA A 73 11.54 6.15 21.03
C ALA A 73 10.74 7.47 21.11
N GLU A 74 11.39 8.61 20.87
CA GLU A 74 10.73 9.92 20.89
C GLU A 74 9.73 10.05 19.74
N TYR A 75 10.10 9.54 18.56
CA TYR A 75 9.20 9.48 17.40
C TYR A 75 7.91 8.72 17.70
N MET A 76 8.03 7.63 18.46
CA MET A 76 6.89 6.83 18.90
C MET A 76 6.04 7.53 19.96
N ASP A 77 6.65 8.15 20.94
CA ASP A 77 5.94 8.86 22.02
C ASP A 77 5.17 10.07 21.51
N GLN A 78 5.68 10.74 20.48
CA GLN A 78 5.02 11.85 19.78
C GLN A 78 3.89 11.40 18.86
N LYS A 79 3.56 10.10 18.78
CA LYS A 79 2.52 9.52 17.92
C LYS A 79 2.68 9.92 16.45
N ARG A 80 3.92 10.00 16.00
CA ARG A 80 4.26 10.26 14.61
C ARG A 80 4.13 8.99 13.78
N GLY A 81 3.96 9.13 12.48
CA GLY A 81 3.83 8.00 11.58
C GLY A 81 4.22 8.35 10.16
N ASP A 82 4.39 7.33 9.35
CA ASP A 82 4.75 7.44 7.95
C ASP A 82 3.61 6.95 7.06
N VAL A 83 3.40 7.61 5.95
CA VAL A 83 2.34 7.31 4.98
C VAL A 83 2.97 7.00 3.62
N LEU A 84 2.75 5.80 3.11
CA LEU A 84 3.08 5.47 1.73
C LEU A 84 1.89 5.78 0.82
N LEU A 85 2.11 6.62 -0.18
CA LEU A 85 1.12 7.02 -1.15
C LEU A 85 1.27 6.19 -2.43
N LEU A 86 0.32 5.29 -2.69
CA LEU A 86 0.26 4.52 -3.92
C LEU A 86 -0.94 4.96 -4.78
N PRO A 87 -0.79 5.08 -6.08
CA PRO A 87 0.29 4.57 -6.93
C PRO A 87 1.45 5.55 -7.19
N PHE A 88 1.61 6.60 -6.39
CA PHE A 88 2.69 7.59 -6.61
C PHE A 88 4.08 7.08 -6.21
N PHE A 89 4.17 6.02 -5.40
CA PHE A 89 5.44 5.55 -4.83
C PHE A 89 6.19 6.67 -4.10
N VAL A 90 5.50 7.31 -3.17
CA VAL A 90 6.04 8.42 -2.37
C VAL A 90 5.75 8.15 -0.89
N TRP A 91 6.77 8.32 -0.08
CA TRP A 91 6.65 8.37 1.37
C TRP A 91 6.41 9.81 1.84
N VAL A 92 5.42 9.97 2.70
CA VAL A 92 5.19 11.17 3.50
C VAL A 92 5.46 10.78 4.95
N ARG A 93 6.58 11.21 5.47
CA ARG A 93 7.09 10.81 6.77
C ARG A 93 6.86 11.88 7.82
N ASN A 94 6.89 11.45 9.07
CA ASN A 94 6.82 12.36 10.22
C ASN A 94 5.49 13.13 10.33
N VAL A 95 4.39 12.50 9.94
CA VAL A 95 3.04 13.05 10.13
C VAL A 95 2.49 12.70 11.50
N THR A 96 1.65 13.56 12.06
CA THR A 96 0.88 13.30 13.27
C THR A 96 -0.59 13.06 12.93
N ILE A 97 -1.36 12.57 13.90
CA ILE A 97 -2.81 12.37 13.71
C ILE A 97 -3.50 13.70 13.41
N GLU A 98 -3.03 14.79 14.02
CA GLU A 98 -3.60 16.12 13.91
C GLU A 98 -3.31 16.80 12.56
N ASN A 99 -2.12 16.56 12.00
CA ASN A 99 -1.69 17.22 10.76
C ASN A 99 -1.86 16.37 9.50
N ALA A 100 -1.97 15.03 9.61
CA ALA A 100 -1.97 14.12 8.48
C ALA A 100 -2.98 14.49 7.37
N GLY A 101 -4.19 14.90 7.74
CA GLY A 101 -5.21 15.33 6.77
C GLY A 101 -4.74 16.55 5.98
N LYS A 102 -4.29 17.60 6.69
CA LYS A 102 -3.85 18.87 6.08
C LYS A 102 -2.61 18.68 5.20
N VAL A 103 -1.66 17.84 5.66
CA VAL A 103 -0.45 17.48 4.89
C VAL A 103 -0.86 16.78 3.58
N LEU A 104 -1.74 15.80 3.65
CA LEU A 104 -2.17 15.06 2.47
C LEU A 104 -2.98 15.91 1.50
N ASP A 105 -3.77 16.89 2.00
CA ASP A 105 -4.50 17.86 1.17
C ASP A 105 -3.56 18.76 0.35
N ARG A 106 -2.30 18.92 0.78
CA ARG A 106 -1.25 19.60 0.03
C ARG A 106 -0.48 18.66 -0.90
N VAL A 107 0.04 17.58 -0.34
CA VAL A 107 0.94 16.64 -1.05
C VAL A 107 0.25 15.97 -2.24
N VAL A 108 -0.99 15.50 -2.08
CA VAL A 108 -1.64 14.70 -3.13
C VAL A 108 -1.91 15.51 -4.41
N PRO A 109 -2.43 16.75 -4.37
CA PRO A 109 -2.57 17.58 -5.56
C PRO A 109 -1.24 17.86 -6.25
N ASP A 110 -0.16 18.12 -5.50
CA ASP A 110 1.17 18.36 -6.07
C ASP A 110 1.69 17.11 -6.78
N LEU A 111 1.55 15.93 -6.19
CA LEU A 111 1.93 14.66 -6.82
C LEU A 111 1.12 14.39 -8.10
N ILE A 112 -0.16 14.71 -8.12
CA ILE A 112 -1.01 14.60 -9.31
C ILE A 112 -0.47 15.52 -10.41
N LYS A 113 -0.19 16.77 -10.08
CA LYS A 113 0.37 17.75 -11.00
C LYS A 113 1.70 17.29 -11.60
N TYR A 114 2.65 16.86 -10.76
CA TYR A 114 3.96 16.39 -11.23
C TYR A 114 3.83 15.12 -12.09
N ARG A 115 3.00 14.16 -11.70
CA ARG A 115 2.70 12.98 -12.52
C ARG A 115 2.12 13.37 -13.88
N ASP A 116 1.21 14.34 -13.91
CA ASP A 116 0.56 14.75 -15.16
C ASP A 116 1.51 15.54 -16.06
N GLN A 117 2.47 16.23 -15.48
CA GLN A 117 3.59 16.87 -16.16
C GLN A 117 4.69 15.88 -16.59
N GLN A 118 4.60 14.61 -16.18
CA GLN A 118 5.58 13.56 -16.49
C GLN A 118 7.00 13.93 -16.03
N VAL A 119 7.14 14.50 -14.83
CA VAL A 119 8.47 14.75 -14.28
C VAL A 119 9.17 13.42 -13.99
N THR A 120 10.45 13.35 -14.30
CA THR A 120 11.29 12.15 -14.10
C THR A 120 11.99 12.14 -12.75
N GLU A 121 12.06 13.28 -12.11
CA GLU A 121 12.62 13.48 -10.78
C GLU A 121 11.63 14.29 -9.95
N LEU A 122 11.26 13.77 -8.78
CA LEU A 122 10.34 14.45 -7.89
C LEU A 122 11.03 15.69 -7.32
N PRO A 123 10.49 16.91 -7.50
CA PRO A 123 11.02 18.10 -6.86
C PRO A 123 11.04 17.96 -5.34
N ASP A 124 11.91 18.70 -4.67
CA ASP A 124 11.89 18.77 -3.21
C ASP A 124 10.58 19.44 -2.75
N ILE A 125 9.77 18.65 -2.05
CA ILE A 125 8.45 19.07 -1.57
C ILE A 125 8.57 19.40 -0.10
N SER A 126 8.54 20.68 0.20
CA SER A 126 8.51 21.18 1.58
C SER A 126 7.39 22.20 1.77
N TYR A 127 6.81 22.21 2.94
CA TYR A 127 5.72 23.11 3.29
C TYR A 127 6.10 23.89 4.56
N ALA A 128 6.05 25.21 4.50
CA ALA A 128 6.37 26.08 5.66
C ALA A 128 5.44 25.81 6.86
N GLU A 129 4.21 25.34 6.59
CA GLU A 129 3.23 24.99 7.63
C GLU A 129 3.56 23.65 8.32
N PHE A 130 4.40 22.80 7.71
CA PHE A 130 4.77 21.46 8.19
C PHE A 130 6.26 21.18 7.96
N PRO A 131 7.17 21.96 8.56
CA PRO A 131 8.61 21.87 8.27
C PRO A 131 9.22 20.53 8.69
N GLU A 132 8.57 19.79 9.57
CA GLU A 132 9.01 18.48 10.04
C GLU A 132 8.65 17.34 9.11
N VAL A 133 7.71 17.55 8.17
CA VAL A 133 7.24 16.52 7.25
C VAL A 133 8.23 16.34 6.10
N ASP A 134 8.63 15.12 5.86
CA ASP A 134 9.53 14.71 4.77
C ASP A 134 8.76 13.98 3.68
N VAL A 135 8.88 14.43 2.44
CA VAL A 135 8.23 13.85 1.27
C VAL A 135 9.30 13.34 0.31
N LYS A 136 9.42 12.02 0.18
CA LYS A 136 10.48 11.38 -0.60
C LYS A 136 9.93 10.34 -1.57
N PRO A 137 10.47 10.24 -2.80
CA PRO A 137 10.15 9.15 -3.70
C PRO A 137 10.64 7.82 -3.12
N ASP A 138 9.92 6.77 -3.42
CA ASP A 138 10.29 5.41 -3.06
C ASP A 138 10.99 4.73 -4.24
N PRO A 139 12.17 4.12 -4.03
CA PRO A 139 12.96 3.52 -5.10
C PRO A 139 12.45 2.15 -5.56
N SER A 140 11.46 1.58 -4.88
CA SER A 140 10.95 0.24 -5.19
C SER A 140 10.26 0.20 -6.55
N LYS A 141 10.47 -0.89 -7.31
CA LYS A 141 9.73 -1.13 -8.56
C LYS A 141 8.31 -1.64 -8.31
N ALA A 142 8.10 -2.32 -7.19
CA ALA A 142 6.81 -2.93 -6.86
C ALA A 142 6.59 -3.07 -5.36
N TYR A 143 5.32 -3.07 -4.99
CA TYR A 143 4.83 -3.47 -3.68
C TYR A 143 3.89 -4.65 -3.78
N VAL A 144 4.06 -5.63 -2.89
CA VAL A 144 3.16 -6.77 -2.75
C VAL A 144 2.62 -6.80 -1.32
N PHE A 145 1.31 -6.71 -1.19
CA PHE A 145 0.64 -6.73 0.11
C PHE A 145 -0.24 -7.97 0.25
N PHE A 146 -0.04 -8.68 1.35
CA PHE A 146 -0.89 -9.79 1.75
C PHE A 146 -1.89 -9.34 2.81
N CYS A 147 -3.19 -9.57 2.56
CA CYS A 147 -4.20 -9.43 3.60
C CYS A 147 -3.96 -10.47 4.70
N SER A 148 -3.67 -10.02 5.94
CA SER A 148 -3.26 -10.92 7.03
C SER A 148 -4.13 -10.86 8.28
N HIS A 149 -5.23 -10.12 8.27
CA HIS A 149 -6.06 -9.83 9.43
C HIS A 149 -6.83 -11.07 9.93
N ARG A 150 -6.20 -11.86 10.78
CA ARG A 150 -6.66 -13.17 11.25
C ARG A 150 -8.02 -13.14 11.95
N THR A 151 -8.27 -12.12 12.77
CA THR A 151 -9.54 -11.99 13.51
C THR A 151 -10.72 -11.66 12.60
N ARG A 152 -10.47 -11.13 11.41
CA ARG A 152 -11.49 -10.87 10.40
C ARG A 152 -11.70 -12.04 9.45
N ASP A 153 -10.61 -12.71 9.09
CA ASP A 153 -10.66 -13.87 8.21
C ASP A 153 -9.49 -14.82 8.50
N LYS A 154 -9.79 -16.00 9.01
CA LYS A 154 -8.79 -17.00 9.36
C LYS A 154 -7.94 -17.42 8.16
N LYS A 155 -8.50 -17.47 6.94
CA LYS A 155 -7.76 -17.82 5.73
C LYS A 155 -6.66 -16.81 5.45
N CYS A 156 -6.98 -15.50 5.54
CA CYS A 156 -5.99 -14.46 5.38
C CYS A 156 -4.86 -14.58 6.42
N GLY A 157 -5.22 -14.76 7.69
CA GLY A 157 -4.25 -14.84 8.77
C GLY A 157 -3.33 -16.08 8.73
N VAL A 158 -3.78 -17.18 8.14
CA VAL A 158 -2.98 -18.41 8.00
C VAL A 158 -2.16 -18.37 6.71
N THR A 159 -2.76 -17.94 5.61
CA THR A 159 -2.13 -18.03 4.28
C THR A 159 -1.06 -16.96 4.07
N ALA A 160 -1.28 -15.73 4.56
CA ALA A 160 -0.39 -14.62 4.33
C ALA A 160 1.05 -14.84 4.83
N PRO A 161 1.31 -15.32 6.06
CA PRO A 161 2.69 -15.57 6.51
C PRO A 161 3.42 -16.62 5.66
N ILE A 162 2.71 -17.66 5.23
CA ILE A 162 3.28 -18.72 4.40
C ILE A 162 3.66 -18.14 3.04
N MET A 163 2.73 -17.43 2.40
CA MET A 163 2.96 -16.82 1.09
C MET A 163 4.07 -15.77 1.13
N LYS A 164 4.13 -14.96 2.21
CA LYS A 164 5.21 -13.98 2.35
C LYS A 164 6.57 -14.66 2.43
N ARG A 165 6.71 -15.70 3.25
CA ARG A 165 7.95 -16.44 3.37
C ARG A 165 8.42 -17.02 2.04
N GLU A 166 7.52 -17.67 1.30
CA GLU A 166 7.81 -18.20 -0.04
C GLU A 166 8.22 -17.07 -1.01
N MET A 167 7.50 -15.96 -0.99
CA MET A 167 7.79 -14.81 -1.85
C MET A 167 9.15 -14.18 -1.52
N ASP A 168 9.46 -13.99 -0.24
CA ASP A 168 10.74 -13.45 0.21
C ASP A 168 11.92 -14.32 -0.26
N MET A 169 11.77 -15.66 -0.23
CA MET A 169 12.80 -16.59 -0.71
C MET A 169 13.03 -16.43 -2.22
N HIS A 170 11.97 -16.55 -3.01
CA HIS A 170 12.09 -16.45 -4.47
C HIS A 170 12.56 -15.09 -4.95
N LEU A 171 12.13 -14.00 -4.28
CA LEU A 171 12.62 -12.66 -4.59
C LEU A 171 14.12 -12.49 -4.26
N ARG A 172 14.64 -13.17 -3.23
CA ARG A 172 16.09 -13.18 -2.94
C ARG A 172 16.86 -13.88 -4.04
N ASP A 173 16.38 -15.02 -4.50
CA ASP A 173 17.01 -15.78 -5.59
C ASP A 173 17.11 -14.96 -6.88
N LEU A 174 16.12 -14.08 -7.11
CA LEU A 174 16.08 -13.15 -8.24
C LEU A 174 16.83 -11.83 -8.01
N GLY A 175 17.37 -11.59 -6.80
CA GLY A 175 18.00 -10.31 -6.44
C GLY A 175 17.01 -9.13 -6.30
N LEU A 176 15.71 -9.43 -6.27
CA LEU A 176 14.64 -8.44 -6.22
C LEU A 176 14.14 -8.14 -4.80
N TYR A 177 14.47 -8.97 -3.83
CA TYR A 177 14.05 -8.76 -2.45
C TYR A 177 14.62 -7.45 -1.89
N ARG A 178 13.78 -6.70 -1.20
CA ARG A 178 14.17 -5.55 -0.37
C ARG A 178 13.48 -5.67 0.99
N ASP A 179 14.21 -5.39 2.04
CA ASP A 179 13.63 -5.13 3.35
C ASP A 179 13.46 -3.61 3.57
N PHE A 180 12.98 -3.23 4.75
CA PHE A 180 12.69 -1.83 5.07
C PHE A 180 13.93 -0.94 5.19
N SER A 181 15.12 -1.52 5.30
CA SER A 181 16.39 -0.82 5.39
C SER A 181 17.13 -0.75 4.05
N ASP A 182 16.64 -1.46 3.04
CA ASP A 182 17.27 -1.55 1.74
C ASP A 182 16.57 -0.62 0.74
N ASP A 183 17.18 0.51 0.47
CA ASP A 183 16.71 1.57 -0.43
C ASP A 183 17.28 1.47 -1.85
N ARG A 184 18.00 0.37 -2.17
CA ARG A 184 18.48 0.14 -3.53
C ARG A 184 17.32 0.10 -4.52
N PRO A 185 17.40 0.82 -5.65
CA PRO A 185 16.31 0.92 -6.59
C PRO A 185 15.95 -0.41 -7.26
N GLY A 186 14.76 -0.49 -7.81
CA GLY A 186 14.32 -1.59 -8.65
C GLY A 186 13.92 -2.87 -7.91
N GLY A 187 13.86 -2.85 -6.58
CA GLY A 187 13.46 -4.00 -5.79
C GLY A 187 11.95 -4.09 -5.52
N VAL A 188 11.57 -5.15 -4.81
CA VAL A 188 10.17 -5.46 -4.44
C VAL A 188 10.05 -5.49 -2.93
N GLN A 189 9.12 -4.70 -2.42
CA GLN A 189 8.74 -4.68 -1.02
C GLN A 189 7.53 -5.59 -0.77
N VAL A 190 7.61 -6.43 0.26
CA VAL A 190 6.56 -7.39 0.60
C VAL A 190 6.09 -7.16 2.03
N ALA A 191 4.81 -6.84 2.20
CA ALA A 191 4.27 -6.53 3.51
C ALA A 191 2.87 -7.11 3.75
N PHE A 192 2.47 -7.07 5.01
CA PHE A 192 1.09 -7.38 5.39
C PHE A 192 0.24 -6.12 5.42
N VAL A 193 -1.04 -6.30 5.17
CA VAL A 193 -2.07 -5.26 5.37
C VAL A 193 -3.26 -5.82 6.12
N ASN A 194 -4.00 -4.93 6.77
CA ASN A 194 -5.25 -5.28 7.40
C ASN A 194 -6.29 -5.76 6.38
N HIS A 195 -7.40 -6.28 6.89
CA HIS A 195 -8.46 -6.82 6.05
C HIS A 195 -9.04 -5.76 5.10
N ILE A 196 -8.90 -6.05 3.81
CA ILE A 196 -9.33 -5.15 2.72
C ILE A 196 -10.75 -5.45 2.20
N GLY A 197 -11.47 -6.33 2.90
CA GLY A 197 -12.87 -6.68 2.66
C GLY A 197 -13.10 -7.80 1.66
N GLY A 198 -14.34 -8.31 1.70
CA GLY A 198 -14.80 -9.38 0.84
C GLY A 198 -14.27 -10.76 1.23
N HIS A 199 -14.81 -11.38 2.28
CA HIS A 199 -14.44 -12.72 2.76
C HIS A 199 -14.40 -13.78 1.66
N LYS A 200 -15.30 -13.70 0.67
CA LYS A 200 -15.32 -14.62 -0.47
C LYS A 200 -14.04 -14.59 -1.34
N TYR A 201 -13.23 -13.55 -1.18
CA TYR A 201 -11.98 -13.36 -1.91
C TYR A 201 -10.72 -13.69 -1.09
N ALA A 202 -10.88 -14.11 0.17
CA ALA A 202 -9.73 -14.47 1.02
C ALA A 202 -9.00 -15.72 0.45
N ALA A 203 -7.65 -15.76 0.39
CA ALA A 203 -6.72 -14.70 0.78
C ALA A 203 -6.46 -13.74 -0.40
N ASN A 204 -6.38 -12.45 -0.07
CA ASN A 204 -6.13 -11.44 -1.10
C ASN A 204 -4.65 -11.06 -1.16
N VAL A 205 -4.17 -10.80 -2.39
CA VAL A 205 -2.86 -10.20 -2.67
C VAL A 205 -3.10 -8.92 -3.47
N ILE A 206 -2.43 -7.84 -3.08
CA ILE A 206 -2.47 -6.56 -3.78
C ILE A 206 -1.08 -6.25 -4.28
N ILE A 207 -0.96 -5.92 -5.55
CA ILE A 207 0.31 -5.62 -6.20
C ILE A 207 0.23 -4.23 -6.81
N TYR A 208 1.25 -3.41 -6.56
CA TYR A 208 1.46 -2.15 -7.26
C TYR A 208 2.75 -2.22 -8.04
N LEU A 209 2.71 -1.87 -9.31
CA LEU A 209 3.84 -1.83 -10.22
C LEU A 209 4.09 -0.38 -10.65
N LYS A 210 5.32 0.10 -10.43
CA LYS A 210 5.69 1.50 -10.68
C LYS A 210 5.76 1.79 -12.17
N SER A 211 6.50 0.96 -12.92
CA SER A 211 6.76 1.13 -14.35
C SER A 211 5.51 1.12 -15.21
N SER A 212 4.61 0.19 -14.97
CA SER A 212 3.36 0.09 -15.74
C SER A 212 2.21 0.90 -15.16
N GLY A 213 2.32 1.38 -13.93
CA GLY A 213 1.22 2.00 -13.20
C GLY A 213 0.06 1.04 -12.89
N LYS A 214 0.29 -0.28 -12.96
CA LYS A 214 -0.76 -1.26 -12.69
C LYS A 214 -0.94 -1.49 -11.20
N ASN A 215 -2.20 -1.60 -10.79
CA ASN A 215 -2.61 -2.13 -9.51
C ASN A 215 -3.44 -3.40 -9.74
N ILE A 216 -2.97 -4.51 -9.20
CA ILE A 216 -3.55 -5.84 -9.41
C ILE A 216 -4.01 -6.39 -8.06
N TRP A 217 -5.26 -6.77 -7.98
CA TRP A 217 -5.82 -7.46 -6.83
C TRP A 217 -6.14 -8.90 -7.20
N LEU A 218 -5.47 -9.84 -6.53
CA LEU A 218 -5.71 -11.27 -6.70
C LEU A 218 -6.52 -11.80 -5.51
N ALA A 219 -7.36 -12.77 -5.77
CA ALA A 219 -8.23 -13.39 -4.80
C ALA A 219 -7.95 -14.87 -4.64
N ARG A 220 -8.28 -15.43 -3.47
CA ARG A 220 -8.21 -16.87 -3.18
C ARG A 220 -6.83 -17.45 -3.49
N CYS A 221 -5.79 -16.65 -3.21
CA CYS A 221 -4.41 -17.05 -3.42
C CYS A 221 -3.99 -18.12 -2.42
N LYS A 222 -3.08 -18.98 -2.85
CA LYS A 222 -2.50 -20.08 -2.08
C LYS A 222 -0.98 -20.02 -2.22
N PRO A 223 -0.20 -20.68 -1.35
CA PRO A 223 1.28 -20.69 -1.46
C PRO A 223 1.77 -21.06 -2.87
N LEU A 224 1.18 -22.06 -3.50
CA LEU A 224 1.54 -22.47 -4.88
C LEU A 224 1.34 -21.37 -5.95
N ASN A 225 0.68 -20.28 -5.62
CA ASN A 225 0.53 -19.14 -6.54
C ASN A 225 1.67 -18.12 -6.44
N VAL A 226 2.60 -18.27 -5.50
CA VAL A 226 3.67 -17.30 -5.25
C VAL A 226 4.59 -17.16 -6.45
N VAL A 227 5.10 -18.28 -6.97
CA VAL A 227 5.98 -18.26 -8.15
C VAL A 227 5.29 -17.65 -9.36
N PRO A 228 4.08 -18.10 -9.78
CA PRO A 228 3.35 -17.43 -10.85
C PRO A 228 3.07 -15.93 -10.61
N ILE A 229 2.87 -15.51 -9.36
CA ILE A 229 2.70 -14.08 -9.04
C ILE A 229 4.00 -13.32 -9.33
N ILE A 230 5.14 -13.85 -8.92
CA ILE A 230 6.43 -13.22 -9.18
C ILE A 230 6.69 -13.13 -10.68
N ASP A 231 6.62 -14.26 -11.36
CA ASP A 231 6.97 -14.33 -12.78
C ASP A 231 6.04 -13.45 -13.65
N GLN A 232 4.75 -13.65 -13.51
CA GLN A 232 3.79 -13.01 -14.40
C GLN A 232 3.42 -11.59 -13.95
N CYS A 233 3.14 -11.39 -12.65
CA CYS A 233 2.68 -10.07 -12.21
C CYS A 233 3.83 -9.10 -11.98
N ILE A 234 5.01 -9.56 -11.57
CA ILE A 234 6.11 -8.67 -11.19
C ILE A 234 7.18 -8.61 -12.29
N VAL A 235 7.71 -9.77 -12.72
CA VAL A 235 8.79 -9.82 -13.72
C VAL A 235 8.27 -9.44 -15.10
N GLU A 236 7.13 -10.02 -15.53
CA GLU A 236 6.47 -9.69 -16.80
C GLU A 236 5.56 -8.44 -16.72
N ASP A 237 5.77 -7.59 -15.72
CA ASP A 237 5.14 -6.27 -15.53
C ASP A 237 3.61 -6.28 -15.68
N GLY A 238 2.98 -7.18 -14.92
CA GLY A 238 1.53 -7.16 -14.74
C GLY A 238 0.75 -8.03 -15.73
N LYS A 239 1.32 -9.11 -16.21
CA LYS A 239 0.57 -10.19 -16.80
C LYS A 239 -0.21 -10.92 -15.70
N VAL A 240 -1.48 -11.18 -15.91
CA VAL A 240 -2.38 -11.80 -14.94
C VAL A 240 -3.21 -12.89 -15.58
N TRP A 241 -3.68 -13.83 -14.77
CA TRP A 241 -4.60 -14.87 -15.23
C TRP A 241 -6.01 -14.66 -14.62
N PRO A 242 -7.08 -14.81 -15.45
CA PRO A 242 -8.43 -14.37 -15.10
C PRO A 242 -9.00 -15.00 -13.81
N GLU A 243 -8.70 -16.27 -13.54
CA GLU A 243 -9.32 -17.00 -12.41
C GLU A 243 -8.92 -16.43 -11.04
N LYS A 244 -7.80 -15.73 -10.97
CA LYS A 244 -7.30 -15.12 -9.73
C LYS A 244 -7.60 -13.65 -9.63
N VAL A 245 -7.86 -12.99 -10.74
CA VAL A 245 -8.09 -11.55 -10.75
C VAL A 245 -9.37 -11.20 -10.02
N ARG A 246 -9.23 -10.34 -9.02
CA ARG A 246 -10.35 -9.66 -8.37
C ARG A 246 -10.59 -8.29 -8.99
N GLN A 247 -9.51 -7.59 -9.32
CA GLN A 247 -9.54 -6.25 -9.89
C GLN A 247 -8.18 -5.95 -10.52
N VAL A 248 -8.19 -5.26 -11.65
CA VAL A 248 -7.00 -4.60 -12.22
C VAL A 248 -7.34 -3.16 -12.48
N GLN A 249 -6.42 -2.27 -12.15
CA GLN A 249 -6.50 -0.85 -12.47
C GLN A 249 -5.19 -0.43 -13.10
N LYS A 250 -5.26 0.54 -14.00
CA LYS A 250 -4.08 1.17 -14.59
C LYS A 250 -4.13 2.67 -14.28
N PHE A 251 -3.11 3.13 -13.61
CA PHE A 251 -2.84 4.54 -13.35
C PHE A 251 -1.79 5.04 -14.33
N LYS A 252 -1.67 6.35 -14.46
CA LYS A 252 -0.52 6.94 -15.13
C LYS A 252 0.73 6.60 -14.31
N ALA A 253 1.71 5.99 -14.93
CA ALA A 253 2.97 5.63 -14.28
C ALA A 253 3.71 6.89 -13.80
N VAL A 254 4.58 6.71 -12.82
CA VAL A 254 5.51 7.74 -12.32
C VAL A 254 6.94 7.29 -12.57
N GLU A 255 7.81 8.23 -12.87
CA GLU A 255 9.20 7.95 -13.27
C GLU A 255 10.24 8.38 -12.21
N TRP A 256 9.81 9.20 -11.22
CA TRP A 256 10.66 9.59 -10.07
C TRP A 256 11.01 8.46 -9.13
#